data_272dbf2ffbd2b45eb3479338e63bd02d
#
_entry.id   272dbf2ffbd2b45eb3479338e63bd02d
#
_cell.length_a   1.000
_cell.length_b   1.000
_cell.length_c   1.000
_cell.angle_alpha   90.00
_cell.angle_beta   90.00
_cell.angle_gamma   90.00
#
_symmetry.space_group_name_H-M   'P 1'
#
loop_
_entity.id
_entity.type
_entity.pdbx_description
1 polymer ?
#
loop_
_entity_poly.entity_id
_entity_poly.type
_entity_poly.pdbx_seq_one_letter_code
_entity_poly.pdbx_strand_id
1 'polypeptide(L)'
;MTNIRERISNKRNVLIAGALIALMAIGSTFAYFVDRDSVTNSFTVGDVEISVSEPNWDPDEGLDITPNKVMKKDPKITNEGANDAFVFMRVTVPRATVKTANDDGTLNAKANQDLFTFTSNSGWKLIKSSNGTLSSEYVYAYAADKMTVLAPGQTTATLFDTVKFINIIEEQLDGQDLDIVVDTMGIQTDDLGTDSPLEIYNIIMNQQDVPQ
;
A
#
# COMPACT_ATOMS: atom_id res chain seq x y z
N MET A 1 -0.08 44.51 52.66
CA MET A 1 0.74 43.27 52.39
C MET A 1 0.03 42.23 51.51
N THR A 2 -1.10 42.55 50.90
CA THR A 2 -1.95 41.59 50.12
C THR A 2 -1.51 41.43 48.65
N ASN A 3 -0.86 42.38 48.07
CA ASN A 3 -0.57 42.39 46.61
C ASN A 3 0.61 41.51 46.13
N ILE A 4 1.48 41.07 47.02
CA ILE A 4 2.69 40.31 46.62
C ILE A 4 2.33 38.82 46.52
N ARG A 5 1.42 38.30 47.37
CA ARG A 5 1.01 36.89 47.32
C ARG A 5 0.16 36.58 46.11
N GLU A 6 -0.72 37.47 45.65
CA GLU A 6 -1.50 37.26 44.42
C GLU A 6 -0.64 37.32 43.16
N ARG A 7 0.36 38.17 43.09
CA ARG A 7 1.29 38.23 41.95
C ARG A 7 2.15 36.94 41.81
N ILE A 8 2.52 36.35 42.93
CA ILE A 8 3.34 35.13 42.94
C ILE A 8 2.43 33.92 42.56
N SER A 9 1.18 33.88 43.04
CA SER A 9 0.19 32.85 42.72
C SER A 9 -0.12 32.87 41.21
N ASN A 10 -0.36 34.01 40.61
CA ASN A 10 -0.66 34.13 39.18
C ASN A 10 0.53 33.72 38.30
N LYS A 11 1.77 34.10 38.67
CA LYS A 11 2.97 33.66 37.93
C LYS A 11 3.17 32.14 38.00
N ARG A 12 2.91 31.52 39.14
CA ARG A 12 3.00 30.06 39.32
C ARG A 12 1.93 29.34 38.50
N ASN A 13 0.71 29.84 38.47
CA ASN A 13 -0.38 29.26 37.69
C ASN A 13 -0.13 29.41 36.18
N VAL A 14 0.44 30.52 35.73
CA VAL A 14 0.86 30.71 34.32
C VAL A 14 1.99 29.75 33.93
N LEU A 15 2.95 29.52 34.81
CA LEU A 15 4.04 28.56 34.59
C LEU A 15 3.54 27.11 34.54
N ILE A 16 2.59 26.74 35.40
CA ILE A 16 1.94 25.42 35.39
C ILE A 16 1.12 25.21 34.12
N ALA A 17 0.35 26.23 33.70
CA ALA A 17 -0.42 26.18 32.45
C ALA A 17 0.50 26.07 31.23
N GLY A 18 1.60 26.81 31.20
CA GLY A 18 2.60 26.72 30.13
C GLY A 18 3.28 25.35 30.05
N ALA A 19 3.61 24.74 31.22
CA ALA A 19 4.18 23.40 31.28
C ALA A 19 3.20 22.31 30.82
N LEU A 20 1.90 22.45 31.13
CA LEU A 20 0.86 21.53 30.67
C LEU A 20 0.64 21.64 29.15
N ILE A 21 0.69 22.84 28.58
CA ILE A 21 0.57 23.04 27.12
C ILE A 21 1.81 22.47 26.42
N ALA A 22 3.01 22.65 26.97
CA ALA A 22 4.23 22.07 26.42
C ALA A 22 4.22 20.52 26.47
N LEU A 23 3.70 19.93 27.55
CA LEU A 23 3.52 18.47 27.67
C LEU A 23 2.48 17.92 26.68
N MET A 24 1.40 18.66 26.40
CA MET A 24 0.44 18.28 25.37
C MET A 24 0.99 18.41 23.94
N ALA A 25 1.85 19.41 23.69
CA ALA A 25 2.52 19.57 22.39
C ALA A 25 3.55 18.45 22.13
N ILE A 26 4.23 17.94 23.15
CA ILE A 26 5.17 16.83 23.03
C ILE A 26 4.41 15.49 22.90
N GLY A 27 3.27 15.35 23.59
CA GLY A 27 2.42 14.16 23.51
C GLY A 27 1.74 13.97 22.14
N SER A 28 1.52 15.05 21.39
CA SER A 28 0.90 14.97 20.05
C SER A 28 1.89 14.58 18.94
N THR A 29 3.19 14.71 19.17
CA THR A 29 4.20 14.29 18.19
C THR A 29 4.57 12.80 18.27
N PHE A 30 4.23 12.11 19.39
CA PHE A 30 4.45 10.66 19.52
C PHE A 30 3.22 9.81 19.13
N ALA A 31 2.07 10.42 18.84
CA ALA A 31 0.86 9.70 18.45
C ALA A 31 0.78 9.41 16.95
N TYR A 32 1.83 9.70 16.18
CA TYR A 32 1.81 9.53 14.71
C TYR A 32 2.55 8.28 14.22
N PHE A 33 3.04 7.45 15.13
CA PHE A 33 3.41 6.08 14.79
C PHE A 33 2.18 5.19 15.00
N VAL A 34 1.15 5.43 14.23
CA VAL A 34 0.05 4.48 14.12
C VAL A 34 0.54 3.40 13.19
N ASP A 35 0.75 2.23 13.78
CA ASP A 35 0.69 0.94 13.11
C ASP A 35 -0.53 0.95 12.16
N ARG A 36 -0.30 1.33 10.91
CA ARG A 36 -1.27 1.17 9.86
C ARG A 36 -1.07 -0.23 9.33
N ASP A 37 -1.67 -1.18 10.01
CA ASP A 37 -2.09 -2.38 9.34
C ASP A 37 -2.71 -1.93 8.01
N SER A 38 -2.10 -2.35 6.91
CA SER A 38 -2.64 -2.12 5.59
C SER A 38 -4.04 -2.70 5.60
N VAL A 39 -5.06 -1.82 5.57
CA VAL A 39 -6.44 -2.26 5.47
C VAL A 39 -6.55 -2.92 4.10
N THR A 40 -6.51 -4.24 4.10
CA THR A 40 -6.79 -5.03 2.92
C THR A 40 -8.28 -4.90 2.64
N ASN A 41 -8.65 -4.03 1.71
CA ASN A 41 -10.00 -4.00 1.18
C ASN A 41 -10.14 -5.17 0.21
N SER A 42 -10.64 -6.31 0.70
CA SER A 42 -11.07 -7.39 -0.19
C SER A 42 -12.47 -7.06 -0.72
N PHE A 43 -12.59 -6.94 -2.04
CA PHE A 43 -13.89 -6.83 -2.71
C PHE A 43 -14.26 -8.22 -3.18
N THR A 44 -15.38 -8.77 -2.67
CA THR A 44 -15.90 -10.07 -3.09
C THR A 44 -17.21 -9.90 -3.83
N VAL A 45 -17.33 -10.59 -4.97
CA VAL A 45 -18.57 -10.72 -5.72
C VAL A 45 -19.01 -12.18 -5.63
N GLY A 46 -20.18 -12.43 -5.04
CA GLY A 46 -20.67 -13.77 -4.72
C GLY A 46 -20.10 -14.34 -3.41
N ASP A 47 -20.25 -15.64 -3.16
CA ASP A 47 -19.75 -16.35 -1.97
C ASP A 47 -18.24 -16.69 -2.09
N VAL A 48 -17.44 -15.78 -2.63
CA VAL A 48 -15.99 -15.91 -2.70
C VAL A 48 -15.38 -15.24 -1.48
N GLU A 49 -14.70 -16.03 -0.65
CA GLU A 49 -13.93 -15.56 0.49
C GLU A 49 -12.44 -15.72 0.16
N ILE A 50 -11.73 -14.60 0.10
CA ILE A 50 -10.28 -14.58 -0.18
C ILE A 50 -9.56 -13.74 0.88
N SER A 51 -8.35 -14.17 1.23
CA SER A 51 -7.45 -13.41 2.09
C SER A 51 -6.14 -13.11 1.36
N VAL A 52 -5.51 -12.00 1.73
CA VAL A 52 -4.15 -11.66 1.30
C VAL A 52 -3.19 -11.85 2.47
N SER A 53 -2.00 -12.30 2.18
CA SER A 53 -0.92 -12.40 3.16
C SER A 53 0.42 -12.02 2.54
N GLU A 54 1.31 -11.47 3.35
CA GLU A 54 2.69 -11.09 3.03
C GLU A 54 3.62 -11.65 4.12
N PRO A 55 3.87 -12.97 4.13
CA PRO A 55 4.48 -13.65 5.28
C PRO A 55 5.94 -13.26 5.54
N ASN A 56 6.65 -12.69 4.56
CA ASN A 56 8.02 -12.25 4.71
C ASN A 56 8.17 -10.72 4.81
N TRP A 57 7.05 -9.98 4.84
CA TRP A 57 7.08 -8.54 5.09
C TRP A 57 7.42 -8.25 6.55
N ASP A 58 8.42 -7.40 6.76
CA ASP A 58 8.81 -6.87 8.07
C ASP A 58 8.55 -5.37 8.07
N PRO A 59 7.60 -4.86 8.87
CA PRO A 59 7.32 -3.43 8.97
C PRO A 59 8.55 -2.58 9.33
N ASP A 60 9.49 -3.13 10.09
CA ASP A 60 10.72 -2.42 10.46
C ASP A 60 11.64 -2.18 9.24
N GLU A 61 11.55 -3.00 8.20
CA GLU A 61 12.25 -2.73 6.94
C GLU A 61 11.72 -1.50 6.20
N GLY A 62 10.46 -1.10 6.46
CA GLY A 62 9.84 0.10 5.92
C GLY A 62 10.28 1.41 6.60
N LEU A 63 11.02 1.33 7.70
CA LEU A 63 11.51 2.50 8.42
C LEU A 63 12.86 2.98 7.83
N ASP A 64 13.06 4.30 7.81
CA ASP A 64 14.31 4.93 7.35
C ASP A 64 14.82 4.38 6.00
N ILE A 65 13.95 4.43 5.00
CA ILE A 65 14.23 3.90 3.66
C ILE A 65 15.31 4.75 2.98
N THR A 66 16.42 4.12 2.62
CA THR A 66 17.49 4.76 1.85
C THR A 66 17.34 4.51 0.35
N PRO A 67 17.86 5.40 -0.53
CA PRO A 67 17.88 5.17 -1.97
C PRO A 67 18.43 3.79 -2.35
N ASN A 68 17.82 3.13 -3.31
CA ASN A 68 18.13 1.76 -3.77
C ASN A 68 17.87 0.63 -2.76
N LYS A 69 17.28 0.90 -1.59
CA LYS A 69 16.93 -0.15 -0.63
C LYS A 69 15.97 -1.15 -1.26
N VAL A 70 16.29 -2.42 -1.12
CA VAL A 70 15.42 -3.55 -1.49
C VAL A 70 14.81 -4.11 -0.21
N MET A 71 13.50 -4.28 -0.20
CA MET A 71 12.74 -4.80 0.93
C MET A 71 11.95 -6.03 0.49
N LYS A 72 11.76 -6.98 1.39
CA LYS A 72 10.91 -8.13 1.15
C LYS A 72 9.45 -7.67 1.18
N LYS A 73 8.68 -8.08 0.20
CA LYS A 73 7.24 -7.89 0.16
C LYS A 73 6.68 -8.92 -0.81
N ASP A 74 5.89 -9.86 -0.31
CA ASP A 74 5.56 -11.08 -1.02
C ASP A 74 4.05 -11.41 -0.99
N PRO A 75 3.21 -10.52 -1.56
CA PRO A 75 1.76 -10.68 -1.50
C PRO A 75 1.29 -11.93 -2.25
N LYS A 76 0.41 -12.68 -1.61
CA LYS A 76 -0.27 -13.86 -2.16
C LYS A 76 -1.70 -13.93 -1.66
N ILE A 77 -2.57 -14.57 -2.45
CA ILE A 77 -4.00 -14.76 -2.14
C ILE A 77 -4.25 -16.21 -1.77
N THR A 78 -5.03 -16.41 -0.71
CA THR A 78 -5.62 -17.71 -0.37
C THR A 78 -7.12 -17.66 -0.62
N ASN A 79 -7.67 -18.69 -1.27
CA ASN A 79 -9.12 -18.89 -1.37
C ASN A 79 -9.60 -19.62 -0.11
N GLU A 80 -10.26 -18.89 0.79
CA GLU A 80 -10.83 -19.43 2.03
C GLU A 80 -12.30 -19.84 1.87
N GLY A 81 -12.89 -19.55 0.69
CA GLY A 81 -14.25 -19.89 0.34
C GLY A 81 -14.45 -21.38 0.01
N ALA A 82 -15.69 -21.74 -0.29
CA ALA A 82 -16.10 -23.09 -0.63
C ALA A 82 -16.10 -23.38 -2.14
N ASN A 83 -15.96 -22.33 -2.98
CA ASN A 83 -16.07 -22.44 -4.43
C ASN A 83 -14.74 -22.05 -5.11
N ASP A 84 -14.55 -22.56 -6.33
CA ASP A 84 -13.45 -22.14 -7.20
C ASP A 84 -13.55 -20.64 -7.51
N ALA A 85 -12.40 -19.94 -7.50
CA ALA A 85 -12.35 -18.51 -7.72
C ALA A 85 -11.31 -18.13 -8.79
N PHE A 86 -11.60 -17.05 -9.52
CA PHE A 86 -10.61 -16.25 -10.23
C PHE A 86 -10.23 -15.03 -9.37
N VAL A 87 -8.93 -14.77 -9.26
CA VAL A 87 -8.44 -13.74 -8.34
C VAL A 87 -7.51 -12.74 -9.03
N PHE A 88 -7.52 -11.54 -8.49
CA PHE A 88 -6.75 -10.40 -8.97
C PHE A 88 -6.08 -9.68 -7.80
N MET A 89 -4.95 -9.01 -8.08
CA MET A 89 -4.34 -8.03 -7.19
C MET A 89 -4.25 -6.67 -7.88
N ARG A 90 -4.61 -5.62 -7.16
CA ARG A 90 -4.31 -4.25 -7.54
C ARG A 90 -3.23 -3.72 -6.63
N VAL A 91 -2.12 -3.28 -7.22
CA VAL A 91 -0.98 -2.68 -6.53
C VAL A 91 -0.99 -1.19 -6.80
N THR A 92 -1.10 -0.39 -5.74
CA THR A 92 -1.01 1.07 -5.81
C THR A 92 0.38 1.48 -5.32
N VAL A 93 1.15 2.13 -6.20
CA VAL A 93 2.51 2.58 -5.94
C VAL A 93 2.54 4.10 -5.82
N PRO A 94 3.11 4.69 -4.77
CA PRO A 94 3.20 6.14 -4.62
C PRO A 94 4.13 6.74 -5.67
N ARG A 95 3.76 7.94 -6.14
CA ARG A 95 4.52 8.74 -7.11
C ARG A 95 4.88 10.10 -6.57
N ALA A 96 6.04 10.58 -6.98
CA ALA A 96 6.45 11.95 -6.71
C ALA A 96 7.29 12.52 -7.85
N THR A 97 7.36 13.87 -7.87
CA THR A 97 8.25 14.58 -8.80
C THR A 97 9.61 14.76 -8.13
N VAL A 98 10.55 13.87 -8.48
CA VAL A 98 11.88 13.77 -7.87
C VAL A 98 13.00 13.76 -8.91
N LYS A 99 14.22 14.04 -8.47
CA LYS A 99 15.45 13.76 -9.21
C LYS A 99 16.02 12.42 -8.75
N THR A 100 16.49 11.63 -9.69
CA THR A 100 17.17 10.37 -9.42
C THR A 100 18.62 10.42 -9.92
N ALA A 101 19.46 9.53 -9.41
CA ALA A 101 20.79 9.29 -9.93
C ALA A 101 20.84 7.94 -10.64
N ASN A 102 21.66 7.86 -11.68
CA ASN A 102 22.03 6.61 -12.32
C ASN A 102 23.15 5.91 -11.52
N ASP A 103 23.41 4.64 -11.83
CA ASP A 103 24.46 3.85 -11.15
C ASP A 103 25.88 4.43 -11.36
N ASP A 104 26.09 5.20 -12.44
CA ASP A 104 27.35 5.92 -12.72
C ASP A 104 27.45 7.28 -12.00
N GLY A 105 26.45 7.65 -11.19
CA GLY A 105 26.39 8.91 -10.45
C GLY A 105 25.86 10.10 -11.26
N THR A 106 25.53 9.94 -12.56
CA THR A 106 24.91 11.00 -13.34
C THR A 106 23.46 11.25 -12.87
N LEU A 107 23.04 12.51 -12.93
CA LEU A 107 21.72 12.91 -12.45
C LEU A 107 20.71 12.95 -13.60
N ASN A 108 19.53 12.39 -13.33
CA ASN A 108 18.39 12.50 -14.22
C ASN A 108 17.65 13.83 -14.00
N ALA A 109 16.94 14.29 -15.02
CA ALA A 109 16.03 15.42 -14.89
C ALA A 109 14.92 15.10 -13.88
N LYS A 110 14.42 16.13 -13.19
CA LYS A 110 13.26 16.00 -12.28
C LYS A 110 12.04 15.53 -13.06
N ALA A 111 11.43 14.41 -12.64
CA ALA A 111 10.27 13.81 -13.29
C ALA A 111 9.31 13.24 -12.24
N ASN A 112 8.01 13.20 -12.58
CA ASN A 112 7.02 12.47 -11.79
C ASN A 112 7.11 11.00 -12.14
N GLN A 113 7.43 10.15 -11.15
CA GLN A 113 7.67 8.72 -11.36
C GLN A 113 7.31 7.91 -10.12
N ASP A 114 7.13 6.62 -10.30
CA ASP A 114 6.89 5.68 -9.21
C ASP A 114 8.10 5.66 -8.28
N LEU A 115 7.84 5.65 -6.98
CA LEU A 115 8.90 5.64 -5.96
C LEU A 115 9.41 4.24 -5.65
N PHE A 116 8.65 3.21 -6.03
CA PHE A 116 9.06 1.80 -5.89
C PHE A 116 8.93 1.07 -7.22
N THR A 117 9.81 0.11 -7.41
CA THR A 117 9.79 -0.82 -8.53
C THR A 117 9.76 -2.25 -8.02
N PHE A 118 9.10 -3.13 -8.77
CA PHE A 118 9.06 -4.57 -8.51
C PHE A 118 8.97 -5.34 -9.83
N THR A 119 9.22 -6.62 -9.78
CA THR A 119 9.06 -7.53 -10.92
C THR A 119 8.03 -8.59 -10.54
N SER A 120 6.97 -8.71 -11.34
CA SER A 120 5.95 -9.74 -11.12
C SER A 120 6.49 -11.14 -11.43
N ASN A 121 6.11 -12.10 -10.59
CA ASN A 121 6.45 -13.50 -10.77
C ASN A 121 5.59 -14.17 -11.86
N SER A 122 6.03 -15.34 -12.32
CA SER A 122 5.25 -16.17 -13.23
C SER A 122 3.91 -16.58 -12.60
N GLY A 123 2.87 -16.71 -13.44
CA GLY A 123 1.50 -16.97 -12.99
C GLY A 123 0.68 -15.71 -12.74
N TRP A 124 1.29 -14.53 -12.80
CA TRP A 124 0.62 -13.25 -12.72
C TRP A 124 0.77 -12.45 -14.02
N LYS A 125 -0.35 -11.99 -14.55
CA LYS A 125 -0.42 -11.23 -15.80
C LYS A 125 -0.89 -9.81 -15.53
N LEU A 126 -0.10 -8.81 -15.88
CA LEU A 126 -0.55 -7.42 -15.87
C LEU A 126 -1.64 -7.23 -16.93
N ILE A 127 -2.83 -6.80 -16.51
CA ILE A 127 -3.99 -6.61 -17.38
C ILE A 127 -4.38 -5.14 -17.55
N LYS A 128 -4.01 -4.30 -16.57
CA LYS A 128 -4.29 -2.87 -16.60
C LYS A 128 -3.25 -2.11 -15.82
N SER A 129 -2.90 -0.93 -16.31
CA SER A 129 -2.09 0.03 -15.55
C SER A 129 -2.56 1.44 -15.81
N SER A 130 -2.44 2.30 -14.81
CA SER A 130 -2.72 3.73 -14.93
C SER A 130 -1.73 4.52 -14.08
N ASN A 131 -1.30 5.68 -14.61
CA ASN A 131 -0.38 6.57 -13.92
C ASN A 131 -1.11 7.86 -13.57
N GLY A 132 -1.38 8.05 -12.29
CA GLY A 132 -1.89 9.30 -11.73
C GLY A 132 -0.76 10.26 -11.37
N THR A 133 -1.13 11.37 -10.74
CA THR A 133 -0.15 12.35 -10.24
C THR A 133 0.52 11.90 -8.94
N LEU A 134 -0.24 11.27 -8.04
CA LEU A 134 0.21 10.87 -6.71
C LEU A 134 0.50 9.37 -6.59
N SER A 135 -0.11 8.55 -7.46
CA SER A 135 0.08 7.11 -7.47
C SER A 135 -0.07 6.53 -8.88
N SER A 136 0.55 5.38 -9.10
CA SER A 136 0.27 4.47 -10.20
C SER A 136 -0.51 3.27 -9.68
N GLU A 137 -1.41 2.73 -10.50
CA GLU A 137 -2.13 1.51 -10.23
C GLU A 137 -1.77 0.44 -11.25
N TYR A 138 -1.54 -0.77 -10.77
CA TYR A 138 -1.24 -1.95 -11.57
C TYR A 138 -2.19 -3.06 -11.18
N VAL A 139 -2.97 -3.57 -12.12
CA VAL A 139 -3.89 -4.69 -11.90
C VAL A 139 -3.32 -5.94 -12.53
N TYR A 140 -3.12 -6.95 -11.70
CA TYR A 140 -2.64 -8.26 -12.09
C TYR A 140 -3.75 -9.29 -11.91
N ALA A 141 -3.89 -10.17 -12.90
CA ALA A 141 -4.73 -11.37 -12.82
C ALA A 141 -3.84 -12.58 -12.49
N TYR A 142 -4.32 -13.50 -11.67
CA TYR A 142 -3.70 -14.82 -11.52
C TYR A 142 -4.02 -15.64 -12.77
N ALA A 143 -3.13 -15.54 -13.74
CA ALA A 143 -3.37 -15.99 -15.11
C ALA A 143 -2.05 -16.20 -15.87
N ALA A 144 -2.08 -17.11 -16.85
CA ALA A 144 -1.17 -17.11 -18.00
C ALA A 144 -1.86 -16.39 -19.17
N ASP A 145 -2.26 -17.10 -20.22
CA ASP A 145 -3.08 -16.55 -21.30
C ASP A 145 -4.55 -16.42 -20.87
N LYS A 146 -5.02 -17.33 -20.06
CA LYS A 146 -6.35 -17.42 -19.47
C LYS A 146 -6.24 -17.38 -17.95
N MET A 147 -7.35 -17.07 -17.27
CA MET A 147 -7.43 -17.11 -15.82
C MET A 147 -7.06 -18.51 -15.30
N THR A 148 -6.32 -18.52 -14.21
CA THR A 148 -6.01 -19.74 -13.46
C THR A 148 -7.00 -19.88 -12.31
N VAL A 149 -7.64 -21.03 -12.22
CA VAL A 149 -8.58 -21.34 -11.14
C VAL A 149 -7.79 -21.47 -9.83
N LEU A 150 -8.29 -20.83 -8.79
CA LEU A 150 -7.83 -20.99 -7.42
C LEU A 150 -8.89 -21.76 -6.64
N ALA A 151 -8.65 -23.06 -6.43
CA ALA A 151 -9.57 -23.93 -5.72
C ALA A 151 -9.64 -23.59 -4.21
N PRO A 152 -10.71 -24.01 -3.51
CA PRO A 152 -10.83 -23.88 -2.06
C PRO A 152 -9.59 -24.35 -1.30
N GLY A 153 -9.11 -23.53 -0.36
CA GLY A 153 -7.91 -23.79 0.44
C GLY A 153 -6.58 -23.62 -0.31
N GLN A 154 -6.58 -23.30 -1.60
CA GLN A 154 -5.35 -23.06 -2.34
C GLN A 154 -4.86 -21.62 -2.21
N THR A 155 -3.53 -21.47 -2.29
CA THR A 155 -2.85 -20.17 -2.24
C THR A 155 -2.10 -19.95 -3.56
N THR A 156 -2.15 -18.74 -4.10
CA THR A 156 -1.40 -18.36 -5.31
C THR A 156 0.11 -18.37 -5.06
N ALA A 157 0.91 -18.37 -6.14
CA ALA A 157 2.27 -17.87 -6.07
C ALA A 157 2.27 -16.41 -5.60
N THR A 158 3.39 -15.94 -5.03
CA THR A 158 3.59 -14.52 -4.72
C THR A 158 3.54 -13.68 -6.00
N LEU A 159 2.90 -12.51 -5.93
CA LEU A 159 2.88 -11.59 -7.08
C LEU A 159 4.28 -11.07 -7.38
N PHE A 160 5.02 -10.71 -6.38
CA PHE A 160 6.45 -10.36 -6.39
C PHE A 160 7.07 -10.77 -5.05
N ASP A 161 8.41 -10.77 -4.97
CA ASP A 161 9.12 -11.18 -3.75
C ASP A 161 9.78 -10.00 -3.05
N THR A 162 10.03 -8.94 -3.79
CA THR A 162 10.69 -7.74 -3.28
C THR A 162 10.18 -6.48 -3.97
N VAL A 163 10.31 -5.36 -3.27
CA VAL A 163 10.17 -4.02 -3.83
C VAL A 163 11.48 -3.27 -3.65
N LYS A 164 11.85 -2.44 -4.62
CA LYS A 164 13.04 -1.61 -4.56
C LYS A 164 12.64 -0.14 -4.57
N PHE A 165 13.09 0.62 -3.57
CA PHE A 165 12.98 2.06 -3.59
C PHE A 165 13.92 2.65 -4.65
N ILE A 166 13.47 3.60 -5.43
CA ILE A 166 14.27 4.20 -6.50
C ILE A 166 15.45 5.01 -5.96
N ASN A 167 16.44 5.26 -6.81
CA ASN A 167 17.66 5.98 -6.45
C ASN A 167 17.42 7.50 -6.48
N ILE A 168 16.62 8.01 -5.52
CA ILE A 168 16.40 9.46 -5.38
C ILE A 168 17.63 10.13 -4.78
N ILE A 169 17.76 11.44 -5.04
CA ILE A 169 18.70 12.30 -4.29
C ILE A 169 18.08 12.52 -2.90
N GLU A 170 18.89 12.43 -1.86
CA GLU A 170 18.48 12.63 -0.46
C GLU A 170 17.72 13.94 -0.23
N GLU A 171 16.97 14.01 0.86
CA GLU A 171 16.19 15.17 1.34
C GLU A 171 14.95 15.56 0.49
N GLN A 172 14.65 14.86 -0.60
CA GLN A 172 13.49 15.22 -1.44
C GLN A 172 12.13 14.75 -0.87
N LEU A 173 12.13 13.71 -0.07
CA LEU A 173 10.93 13.06 0.50
C LEU A 173 11.02 12.87 2.02
N ASP A 174 11.90 13.61 2.68
CA ASP A 174 12.10 13.48 4.12
C ASP A 174 10.81 13.69 4.91
N GLY A 175 10.50 12.74 5.80
CA GLY A 175 9.31 12.78 6.65
C GLY A 175 8.00 12.51 5.92
N GLN A 176 8.02 11.97 4.69
CA GLN A 176 6.82 11.51 4.00
C GLN A 176 6.60 10.01 4.22
N ASP A 177 5.37 9.65 4.52
CA ASP A 177 4.94 8.25 4.54
C ASP A 177 4.72 7.77 3.10
N LEU A 178 5.31 6.64 2.75
CA LEU A 178 5.28 6.05 1.41
C LEU A 178 4.68 4.64 1.48
N ASP A 179 3.40 4.50 1.15
CA ASP A 179 2.69 3.23 1.22
C ASP A 179 2.56 2.58 -0.16
N ILE A 180 2.91 1.29 -0.26
CA ILE A 180 2.49 0.42 -1.35
C ILE A 180 1.26 -0.33 -0.86
N VAL A 181 0.10 -0.06 -1.48
CA VAL A 181 -1.16 -0.71 -1.13
C VAL A 181 -1.40 -1.89 -2.06
N VAL A 182 -1.77 -3.04 -1.51
CA VAL A 182 -2.17 -4.24 -2.25
C VAL A 182 -3.62 -4.56 -1.90
N ASP A 183 -4.51 -4.38 -2.88
CA ASP A 183 -5.92 -4.76 -2.79
C ASP A 183 -6.15 -6.06 -3.58
N THR A 184 -7.08 -6.89 -3.11
CA THR A 184 -7.43 -8.15 -3.77
C THR A 184 -8.88 -8.15 -4.23
N MET A 185 -9.15 -8.83 -5.33
CA MET A 185 -10.49 -9.02 -5.88
C MET A 185 -10.66 -10.48 -6.27
N GLY A 186 -11.85 -11.04 -6.05
CA GLY A 186 -12.19 -12.40 -6.42
C GLY A 186 -13.59 -12.49 -7.00
N ILE A 187 -13.82 -13.48 -7.87
CA ILE A 187 -15.12 -13.83 -8.44
C ILE A 187 -15.19 -15.34 -8.60
N GLN A 188 -16.37 -15.93 -8.41
CA GLN A 188 -16.61 -17.36 -8.72
C GLN A 188 -16.35 -17.64 -10.19
N THR A 189 -15.94 -18.86 -10.50
CA THR A 189 -15.62 -19.28 -11.87
C THR A 189 -16.85 -19.58 -12.71
N ASP A 190 -17.99 -19.88 -12.07
CA ASP A 190 -19.20 -20.35 -12.73
C ASP A 190 -19.94 -19.23 -13.48
N ASP A 191 -20.54 -19.58 -14.62
CA ASP A 191 -21.44 -18.75 -15.42
C ASP A 191 -20.89 -17.40 -15.91
N LEU A 192 -19.56 -17.21 -15.96
CA LEU A 192 -18.94 -15.98 -16.44
C LEU A 192 -18.96 -15.85 -17.97
N GLY A 193 -19.09 -16.96 -18.70
CA GLY A 193 -19.10 -17.00 -20.16
C GLY A 193 -17.76 -16.68 -20.83
N THR A 194 -16.70 -16.44 -20.06
CA THR A 194 -15.36 -16.11 -20.53
C THR A 194 -14.30 -16.56 -19.51
N ASP A 195 -13.08 -16.82 -20.00
CA ASP A 195 -11.88 -17.04 -19.19
C ASP A 195 -10.78 -15.99 -19.46
N SER A 196 -11.16 -14.92 -20.19
CA SER A 196 -10.27 -13.79 -20.50
C SER A 196 -10.05 -12.93 -19.26
N PRO A 197 -8.78 -12.74 -18.82
CA PRO A 197 -8.48 -11.96 -17.61
C PRO A 197 -9.07 -10.55 -17.61
N LEU A 198 -8.99 -9.85 -18.75
CA LEU A 198 -9.51 -8.48 -18.83
C LEU A 198 -11.04 -8.42 -18.85
N GLU A 199 -11.71 -9.38 -19.51
CA GLU A 199 -13.17 -9.42 -19.54
C GLU A 199 -13.74 -9.72 -18.14
N ILE A 200 -13.14 -10.68 -17.41
CA ILE A 200 -13.56 -11.01 -16.05
C ILE A 200 -13.32 -9.83 -15.11
N TYR A 201 -12.18 -9.15 -15.21
CA TYR A 201 -11.94 -7.93 -14.46
C TYR A 201 -13.03 -6.87 -14.71
N ASN A 202 -13.44 -6.69 -15.97
CA ASN A 202 -14.50 -5.75 -16.31
C ASN A 202 -15.87 -6.18 -15.75
N ILE A 203 -16.16 -7.49 -15.66
CA ILE A 203 -17.37 -7.99 -14.99
C ILE A 203 -17.38 -7.56 -13.53
N ILE A 204 -16.26 -7.76 -12.81
CA ILE A 204 -16.12 -7.35 -11.40
C ILE A 204 -16.37 -5.84 -11.26
N MET A 205 -15.72 -5.01 -12.08
CA MET A 205 -15.85 -3.56 -12.01
C MET A 205 -17.28 -3.08 -12.28
N ASN A 206 -17.96 -3.66 -13.27
CA ASN A 206 -19.34 -3.32 -13.58
C ASN A 206 -20.34 -3.70 -12.48
N GLN A 207 -20.04 -4.73 -11.69
CA GLN A 207 -20.89 -5.13 -10.56
C GLN A 207 -20.72 -4.21 -9.35
N GLN A 208 -19.56 -3.59 -9.20
CA GLN A 208 -19.29 -2.62 -8.12
C GLN A 208 -19.95 -1.25 -8.36
N ASP A 209 -20.19 -0.90 -9.61
CA ASP A 209 -20.80 0.39 -9.99
C ASP A 209 -22.36 0.39 -9.91
N VAL A 210 -22.99 -0.71 -9.48
CA VAL A 210 -24.46 -0.75 -9.30
C VAL A 210 -24.80 -0.10 -7.96
N PRO A 211 -25.53 1.05 -7.94
CA PRO A 211 -25.98 1.65 -6.68
C PRO A 211 -26.91 0.70 -5.93
N GLN A 212 -26.64 0.46 -4.66
CA GLN A 212 -27.55 -0.25 -3.75
C GLN A 212 -28.74 0.63 -3.35
#